data_c975869869887b87cc1a0ae7df2a7ae0
#
_entry.id   c975869869887b87cc1a0ae7df2a7ae0
#
_cell.length_a   1.000
_cell.length_b   1.000
_cell.length_c   1.000
_cell.angle_alpha   90.00
_cell.angle_beta   90.00
_cell.angle_gamma   90.00
#
_symmetry.space_group_name_H-M   'P 1'
#
loop_
_entity.id
_entity.type
_entity.pdbx_description
1 polymer ?
#
loop_
_entity_poly.entity_id
_entity_poly.type
_entity_poly.pdbx_seq_one_letter_code
_entity_poly.pdbx_strand_id
1 'polypeptide(L)'
;MKNEKIVWWSIDRIKPYDKNPRKISDKAVGVVAESIKEFGFKNPILVDSDGVIIAGHTRRLAALKLELQQVPVIVCDDLTEQQVKALRLADNKTAEFSEWDADVLDAELLEVTDLDMQAFGFDAPVEPTEVKEDDFEEEAEDIQAKCQTGEIWVLGNHRLMCGDTANPDDMFALMGGG
;
A
#
# COMPACT_ATOMS: atom_id res chain seq x y z
N MET A 1 -9.23 22.20 -24.74
CA MET A 1 -8.19 22.05 -23.71
C MET A 1 -7.03 22.96 -24.10
N LYS A 2 -6.60 23.84 -23.17
CA LYS A 2 -5.37 24.61 -23.34
C LYS A 2 -4.17 23.65 -23.34
N ASN A 3 -3.16 23.94 -24.16
CA ASN A 3 -1.93 23.18 -24.15
C ASN A 3 -1.09 23.67 -22.96
N GLU A 4 -1.19 22.99 -21.83
CA GLU A 4 -0.44 23.31 -20.62
C GLU A 4 1.05 23.09 -20.88
N LYS A 5 1.88 24.08 -20.56
CA LYS A 5 3.32 23.99 -20.74
C LYS A 5 4.02 23.79 -19.40
N ILE A 6 4.99 22.89 -19.39
CA ILE A 6 5.90 22.74 -18.26
C ILE A 6 6.91 23.89 -18.34
N VAL A 7 7.04 24.64 -17.25
CA VAL A 7 8.02 25.71 -17.08
C VAL A 7 8.87 25.45 -15.84
N TRP A 8 10.13 25.88 -15.87
CA TRP A 8 11.03 25.73 -14.71
C TRP A 8 10.97 26.99 -13.85
N TRP A 9 10.65 26.83 -12.59
CA TRP A 9 10.60 27.92 -11.63
C TRP A 9 11.59 27.70 -10.50
N SER A 10 12.12 28.83 -9.94
CA SER A 10 12.81 28.78 -8.66
C SER A 10 11.89 28.19 -7.59
N ILE A 11 12.43 27.32 -6.76
CA ILE A 11 11.70 26.68 -5.67
C ILE A 11 11.11 27.70 -4.68
N ASP A 12 11.77 28.86 -4.53
CA ASP A 12 11.34 29.96 -3.62
C ASP A 12 10.08 30.66 -4.12
N ARG A 13 9.80 30.58 -5.44
CA ARG A 13 8.58 31.14 -6.02
C ARG A 13 7.35 30.33 -5.68
N ILE A 14 7.52 29.06 -5.32
CA ILE A 14 6.43 28.11 -5.08
C ILE A 14 5.99 28.18 -3.64
N LYS A 15 4.76 28.60 -3.40
CA LYS A 15 4.16 28.79 -2.08
C LYS A 15 3.36 27.58 -1.64
N PRO A 16 3.54 27.05 -0.44
CA PRO A 16 2.67 26.02 0.10
C PRO A 16 1.23 26.57 0.25
N TYR A 17 0.25 25.69 0.16
CA TYR A 17 -1.12 26.05 0.51
C TYR A 17 -1.35 25.83 2.00
N ASP A 18 -1.57 26.89 2.78
CA ASP A 18 -1.62 26.84 4.25
C ASP A 18 -2.76 25.96 4.81
N LYS A 19 -3.85 25.80 4.04
CA LYS A 19 -5.01 24.97 4.42
C LYS A 19 -4.97 23.58 3.81
N ASN A 20 -3.76 23.02 3.56
CA ASN A 20 -3.64 21.68 3.02
C ASN A 20 -4.23 20.65 4.01
N PRO A 21 -5.27 19.88 3.63
CA PRO A 21 -5.88 18.90 4.53
C PRO A 21 -5.01 17.67 4.75
N ARG A 22 -4.01 17.41 3.91
CA ARG A 22 -3.11 16.25 4.03
C ARG A 22 -1.92 16.54 4.94
N LYS A 23 -1.69 15.64 5.89
CA LYS A 23 -0.44 15.60 6.67
C LYS A 23 0.61 14.81 5.88
N ILE A 24 1.74 15.45 5.61
CA ILE A 24 2.83 14.83 4.86
C ILE A 24 3.87 14.33 5.88
N SER A 25 4.16 13.04 5.84
CA SER A 25 5.18 12.44 6.70
C SER A 25 6.59 12.61 6.11
N ASP A 26 7.61 12.59 6.98
CA ASP A 26 9.01 12.62 6.55
C ASP A 26 9.38 11.40 5.71
N LYS A 27 8.74 10.24 5.97
CA LYS A 27 8.89 9.04 5.16
C LYS A 27 8.42 9.30 3.71
N ALA A 28 7.24 9.91 3.53
CA ALA A 28 6.73 10.23 2.20
C ALA A 28 7.62 11.20 1.45
N VAL A 29 8.18 12.21 2.16
CA VAL A 29 9.15 13.14 1.57
C VAL A 29 10.44 12.41 1.17
N GLY A 30 10.92 11.48 2.00
CA GLY A 30 12.09 10.66 1.71
C GLY A 30 11.94 9.83 0.45
N VAL A 31 10.85 9.06 0.36
CA VAL A 31 10.52 8.22 -0.80
C VAL A 31 10.45 9.05 -2.09
N VAL A 32 9.77 10.19 -2.07
CA VAL A 32 9.69 11.07 -3.24
C VAL A 32 11.04 11.70 -3.58
N ALA A 33 11.88 12.01 -2.58
CA ALA A 33 13.23 12.54 -2.82
C ALA A 33 14.12 11.49 -3.50
N GLU A 34 14.10 10.22 -3.06
CA GLU A 34 14.86 9.16 -3.74
C GLU A 34 14.37 8.94 -5.17
N SER A 35 13.05 8.97 -5.40
CA SER A 35 12.48 8.89 -6.75
C SER A 35 12.94 10.05 -7.66
N ILE A 36 12.97 11.29 -7.13
CA ILE A 36 13.46 12.45 -7.90
C ILE A 36 14.96 12.34 -8.18
N LYS A 37 15.73 11.84 -7.23
CA LYS A 37 17.19 11.67 -7.36
C LYS A 37 17.53 10.61 -8.42
N GLU A 38 16.80 9.50 -8.45
CA GLU A 38 17.04 8.39 -9.36
C GLU A 38 16.52 8.70 -10.77
N PHE A 39 15.27 9.09 -10.88
CA PHE A 39 14.61 9.23 -12.18
C PHE A 39 14.56 10.67 -12.69
N GLY A 40 14.96 11.64 -11.88
CA GLY A 40 14.73 13.06 -12.16
C GLY A 40 13.30 13.50 -11.85
N PHE A 41 13.05 14.79 -11.93
CA PHE A 41 11.75 15.38 -11.62
C PHE A 41 10.76 15.16 -12.78
N LYS A 42 10.09 14.00 -12.83
CA LYS A 42 9.20 13.59 -13.94
C LYS A 42 7.78 14.14 -13.83
N ASN A 43 7.28 14.33 -12.61
CA ASN A 43 5.91 14.82 -12.36
C ASN A 43 5.93 16.27 -11.89
N PRO A 44 5.51 17.27 -12.73
CA PRO A 44 5.54 18.67 -12.36
C PRO A 44 4.70 19.01 -11.14
N ILE A 45 5.00 20.12 -10.48
CA ILE A 45 4.16 20.71 -9.42
C ILE A 45 3.09 21.57 -10.11
N LEU A 46 1.82 21.39 -9.74
CA LEU A 46 0.72 22.23 -10.22
C LEU A 46 0.56 23.41 -9.27
N VAL A 47 0.54 24.61 -9.83
CA VAL A 47 0.33 25.87 -9.09
C VAL A 47 -0.74 26.73 -9.75
N ASP A 48 -1.36 27.60 -8.95
CA ASP A 48 -2.20 28.67 -9.50
C ASP A 48 -1.36 29.86 -10.00
N SER A 49 -2.01 30.90 -10.50
CA SER A 49 -1.38 32.12 -11.03
C SER A 49 -0.50 32.84 -9.99
N ASP A 50 -0.80 32.71 -8.71
CA ASP A 50 -0.05 33.31 -7.59
C ASP A 50 1.11 32.45 -7.11
N GLY A 51 1.31 31.28 -7.70
CA GLY A 51 2.33 30.30 -7.35
C GLY A 51 2.01 29.45 -6.12
N VAL A 52 0.73 29.42 -5.69
CA VAL A 52 0.29 28.57 -4.60
C VAL A 52 0.03 27.16 -5.11
N ILE A 53 0.53 26.17 -4.41
CA ILE A 53 0.44 24.77 -4.84
C ILE A 53 -1.02 24.29 -4.89
N ILE A 54 -1.37 23.70 -6.02
CA ILE A 54 -2.60 22.93 -6.23
C ILE A 54 -2.32 21.44 -5.93
N ALA A 55 -1.29 20.86 -6.56
CA ALA A 55 -0.87 19.49 -6.37
C ALA A 55 0.66 19.38 -6.33
N GLY A 56 1.19 18.50 -5.47
CA GLY A 56 2.63 18.24 -5.39
C GLY A 56 3.34 18.84 -4.18
N HIS A 57 2.66 19.04 -3.05
CA HIS A 57 3.28 19.50 -1.80
C HIS A 57 4.46 18.63 -1.37
N THR A 58 4.32 17.29 -1.43
CA THR A 58 5.39 16.34 -1.11
C THR A 58 6.58 16.50 -2.05
N ARG A 59 6.34 16.71 -3.35
CA ARG A 59 7.38 16.96 -4.37
C ARG A 59 8.16 18.25 -4.09
N ARG A 60 7.47 19.30 -3.65
CA ARG A 60 8.16 20.55 -3.22
C ARG A 60 9.05 20.30 -2.00
N LEU A 61 8.55 19.58 -0.97
CA LEU A 61 9.34 19.26 0.21
C LEU A 61 10.54 18.38 -0.12
N ALA A 62 10.36 17.39 -1.01
CA ALA A 62 11.45 16.56 -1.51
C ALA A 62 12.49 17.38 -2.29
N ALA A 63 12.06 18.32 -3.13
CA ALA A 63 12.95 19.22 -3.85
C ALA A 63 13.78 20.11 -2.89
N LEU A 64 13.16 20.63 -1.83
CA LEU A 64 13.87 21.36 -0.78
C LEU A 64 14.89 20.48 -0.05
N LYS A 65 14.53 19.24 0.27
CA LYS A 65 15.45 18.25 0.90
C LYS A 65 16.66 17.94 0.00
N LEU A 66 16.46 17.95 -1.31
CA LEU A 66 17.50 17.74 -2.32
C LEU A 66 18.24 19.03 -2.72
N GLU A 67 17.93 20.16 -2.08
CA GLU A 67 18.53 21.48 -2.36
C GLU A 67 18.39 21.92 -3.83
N LEU A 68 17.31 21.49 -4.50
CA LEU A 68 17.06 21.87 -5.89
C LEU A 68 16.66 23.34 -5.99
N GLN A 69 17.36 24.08 -6.84
CA GLN A 69 17.11 25.50 -7.06
C GLN A 69 15.90 25.76 -7.97
N GLN A 70 15.63 24.84 -8.87
CA GLN A 70 14.54 24.94 -9.84
C GLN A 70 13.78 23.61 -9.95
N VAL A 71 12.49 23.68 -10.19
CA VAL A 71 11.60 22.53 -10.36
C VAL A 71 10.63 22.77 -11.53
N PRO A 72 10.16 21.69 -12.18
CA PRO A 72 9.17 21.80 -13.24
C PRO A 72 7.79 22.09 -12.66
N VAL A 73 7.09 23.03 -13.27
CA VAL A 73 5.79 23.54 -12.82
C VAL A 73 4.83 23.61 -14.00
N ILE A 74 3.57 23.32 -13.73
CA ILE A 74 2.44 23.67 -14.61
C ILE A 74 1.64 24.75 -13.91
N VAL A 75 1.40 25.87 -14.59
CA VAL A 75 0.61 26.98 -14.09
C VAL A 75 -0.82 26.85 -14.58
N CYS A 76 -1.76 26.62 -13.66
CA CYS A 76 -3.20 26.53 -13.93
C CYS A 76 -3.80 27.95 -13.83
N ASP A 77 -3.60 28.77 -14.87
CA ASP A 77 -4.06 30.16 -14.94
C ASP A 77 -5.46 30.33 -15.56
N ASP A 78 -6.05 29.23 -15.98
CA ASP A 78 -7.37 29.15 -16.62
C ASP A 78 -8.48 28.70 -15.70
N LEU A 79 -8.17 28.40 -14.43
CA LEU A 79 -9.11 27.94 -13.42
C LEU A 79 -9.60 29.09 -12.53
N THR A 80 -10.89 29.06 -12.19
CA THR A 80 -11.44 29.92 -11.16
C THR A 80 -10.97 29.47 -9.76
N GLU A 81 -11.04 30.34 -8.75
CA GLU A 81 -10.69 30.00 -7.38
C GLU A 81 -11.45 28.76 -6.85
N GLN A 82 -12.73 28.63 -7.23
CA GLN A 82 -13.55 27.47 -6.86
C GLN A 82 -13.04 26.17 -7.50
N GLN A 83 -12.67 26.24 -8.78
CA GLN A 83 -12.09 25.11 -9.50
C GLN A 83 -10.72 24.71 -8.94
N VAL A 84 -9.88 25.69 -8.58
CA VAL A 84 -8.60 25.44 -7.91
C VAL A 84 -8.80 24.71 -6.57
N LYS A 85 -9.77 25.14 -5.75
CA LYS A 85 -10.10 24.44 -4.50
C LYS A 85 -10.63 23.03 -4.74
N ALA A 86 -11.50 22.85 -5.71
CA ALA A 86 -12.04 21.55 -6.08
C ALA A 86 -10.95 20.62 -6.60
N LEU A 87 -10.05 21.09 -7.44
CA LEU A 87 -8.93 20.30 -8.00
C LEU A 87 -7.98 19.84 -6.90
N ARG A 88 -7.65 20.67 -5.91
CA ARG A 88 -6.85 20.27 -4.74
C ARG A 88 -7.44 19.07 -4.00
N LEU A 89 -8.76 19.05 -3.84
CA LEU A 89 -9.44 17.95 -3.15
C LEU A 89 -9.55 16.72 -4.05
N ALA A 90 -9.91 16.90 -5.32
CA ALA A 90 -10.08 15.82 -6.28
C ALA A 90 -8.77 15.05 -6.54
N ASP A 91 -7.65 15.75 -6.74
CA ASP A 91 -6.32 15.14 -6.94
C ASP A 91 -5.94 14.21 -5.78
N ASN A 92 -6.21 14.65 -4.55
CA ASN A 92 -5.94 13.83 -3.38
C ASN A 92 -6.90 12.65 -3.25
N LYS A 93 -8.18 12.83 -3.62
CA LYS A 93 -9.21 11.81 -3.42
C LYS A 93 -9.10 10.67 -4.44
N THR A 94 -8.73 10.98 -5.67
CA THR A 94 -8.62 9.98 -6.74
C THR A 94 -7.60 8.89 -6.42
N ALA A 95 -6.51 9.23 -5.73
CA ALA A 95 -5.50 8.25 -5.30
C ALA A 95 -6.01 7.21 -4.28
N GLU A 96 -7.14 7.49 -3.62
CA GLU A 96 -7.73 6.58 -2.63
C GLU A 96 -8.63 5.49 -3.27
N PHE A 97 -8.92 5.60 -4.56
CA PHE A 97 -9.79 4.65 -5.27
C PHE A 97 -9.03 3.57 -6.04
N SER A 98 -7.71 3.58 -5.99
CA SER A 98 -6.89 2.53 -6.61
C SER A 98 -6.18 1.72 -5.53
N GLU A 99 -6.14 0.41 -5.74
CA GLU A 99 -5.45 -0.55 -4.91
C GLU A 99 -4.45 -1.32 -5.76
N TRP A 100 -3.41 -1.86 -5.13
CA TRP A 100 -2.46 -2.72 -5.80
C TRP A 100 -3.04 -4.13 -5.92
N ASP A 101 -2.88 -4.73 -7.09
CA ASP A 101 -2.99 -6.18 -7.25
C ASP A 101 -1.68 -6.78 -6.73
N ALA A 102 -1.74 -7.50 -5.61
CA ALA A 102 -0.54 -7.95 -4.90
C ALA A 102 0.28 -8.93 -5.74
N ASP A 103 -0.39 -9.87 -6.43
CA ASP A 103 0.31 -10.89 -7.22
C ASP A 103 1.05 -10.27 -8.41
N VAL A 104 0.41 -9.30 -9.07
CA VAL A 104 1.01 -8.57 -10.19
C VAL A 104 2.14 -7.67 -9.70
N LEU A 105 1.94 -6.98 -8.56
CA LEU A 105 2.96 -6.11 -7.98
C LEU A 105 4.23 -6.90 -7.59
N ASP A 106 4.07 -8.05 -6.95
CA ASP A 106 5.19 -8.89 -6.53
C ASP A 106 5.97 -9.40 -7.75
N ALA A 107 5.27 -9.79 -8.83
CA ALA A 107 5.91 -10.19 -10.07
C ALA A 107 6.73 -9.05 -10.70
N GLU A 108 6.17 -7.83 -10.79
CA GLU A 108 6.87 -6.65 -11.31
C GLU A 108 8.07 -6.27 -10.44
N LEU A 109 7.95 -6.36 -9.10
CA LEU A 109 9.07 -6.08 -8.20
C LEU A 109 10.24 -7.05 -8.36
N LEU A 110 9.97 -8.32 -8.68
CA LEU A 110 11.01 -9.33 -8.95
C LEU A 110 11.76 -9.07 -10.26
N GLU A 111 11.13 -8.41 -11.24
CA GLU A 111 11.77 -8.05 -12.51
C GLU A 111 12.72 -6.85 -12.38
N VAL A 112 12.55 -6.01 -11.34
CA VAL A 112 13.41 -4.85 -11.09
C VAL A 112 14.62 -5.27 -10.26
N THR A 113 15.70 -5.66 -10.91
CA THR A 113 16.90 -6.21 -10.25
C THR A 113 17.98 -5.17 -9.96
N ASP A 114 18.00 -4.05 -10.67
CA ASP A 114 19.07 -3.06 -10.64
C ASP A 114 18.81 -1.88 -9.70
N LEU A 115 17.63 -1.83 -9.06
CA LEU A 115 17.22 -0.75 -8.18
C LEU A 115 16.74 -1.30 -6.83
N ASP A 116 17.07 -0.59 -5.77
CA ASP A 116 16.53 -0.88 -4.44
C ASP A 116 15.10 -0.31 -4.31
N MET A 117 14.09 -1.16 -4.53
CA MET A 117 12.69 -0.79 -4.46
C MET A 117 12.23 -0.41 -3.05
N GLN A 118 12.96 -0.79 -2.00
CA GLN A 118 12.66 -0.35 -0.62
C GLN A 118 12.90 1.15 -0.45
N ALA A 119 13.87 1.73 -1.17
CA ALA A 119 14.09 3.17 -1.18
C ALA A 119 12.88 3.95 -1.71
N PHE A 120 12.05 3.33 -2.54
CA PHE A 120 10.80 3.88 -3.08
C PHE A 120 9.57 3.51 -2.26
N GLY A 121 9.76 2.85 -1.10
CA GLY A 121 8.71 2.57 -0.13
C GLY A 121 7.98 1.24 -0.30
N PHE A 122 8.45 0.38 -1.18
CA PHE A 122 7.97 -1.01 -1.28
C PHE A 122 8.64 -1.89 -0.23
N ASP A 123 7.93 -2.90 0.23
CA ASP A 123 8.53 -3.94 1.06
C ASP A 123 9.41 -4.86 0.18
N ALA A 124 10.37 -5.55 0.80
CA ALA A 124 11.15 -6.54 0.06
C ALA A 124 10.21 -7.61 -0.53
N PRO A 125 10.38 -7.98 -1.81
CA PRO A 125 9.56 -9.03 -2.39
C PRO A 125 9.73 -10.31 -1.56
N VAL A 126 8.61 -10.93 -1.21
CA VAL A 126 8.63 -12.23 -0.54
C VAL A 126 8.97 -13.24 -1.62
N GLU A 127 10.19 -13.82 -1.57
CA GLU A 127 10.49 -14.96 -2.42
C GLU A 127 9.42 -16.03 -2.17
N PRO A 128 8.81 -16.58 -3.23
CA PRO A 128 7.87 -17.67 -3.05
C PRO A 128 8.62 -18.79 -2.31
N THR A 129 8.29 -18.98 -1.04
CA THR A 129 8.75 -20.15 -0.32
C THR A 129 8.22 -21.34 -1.10
N GLU A 130 9.12 -22.13 -1.70
CA GLU A 130 8.72 -23.43 -2.20
C GLU A 130 7.97 -24.12 -1.06
N VAL A 131 6.67 -24.32 -1.28
CA VAL A 131 5.88 -25.16 -0.39
C VAL A 131 6.49 -26.53 -0.55
N LYS A 132 7.44 -26.90 0.33
CA LYS A 132 7.84 -28.29 0.44
C LYS A 132 6.57 -29.02 0.83
N GLU A 133 6.10 -29.90 -0.06
CA GLU A 133 5.12 -30.90 0.35
C GLU A 133 5.66 -31.53 1.63
N ASP A 134 4.79 -31.55 2.64
CA ASP A 134 5.12 -32.13 3.92
C ASP A 134 5.49 -33.60 3.63
N ASP A 135 6.78 -33.95 3.71
CA ASP A 135 7.27 -35.32 3.65
C ASP A 135 6.86 -36.04 4.95
N PHE A 136 5.55 -35.96 5.24
CA PHE A 136 4.96 -36.74 6.31
C PHE A 136 4.89 -38.19 5.82
N GLU A 137 5.98 -38.92 6.01
CA GLU A 137 5.93 -40.39 5.98
C GLU A 137 4.99 -40.81 7.12
N GLU A 138 3.83 -41.32 6.74
CA GLU A 138 2.96 -42.04 7.68
C GLU A 138 3.75 -43.24 8.24
N GLU A 139 4.52 -43.02 9.29
CA GLU A 139 4.91 -44.11 10.20
C GLU A 139 3.64 -44.61 10.91
N ALA A 140 2.74 -45.23 10.13
CA ALA A 140 1.54 -45.88 10.63
C ALA A 140 1.86 -47.29 11.12
N GLU A 141 2.94 -47.48 11.87
CA GLU A 141 3.16 -48.73 12.57
C GLU A 141 2.78 -48.58 14.05
N ASP A 142 1.63 -49.15 14.41
CA ASP A 142 1.16 -49.44 15.79
C ASP A 142 0.89 -48.24 16.71
N ILE A 143 0.34 -47.15 16.23
CA ILE A 143 -0.27 -46.15 17.11
C ILE A 143 -1.60 -46.72 17.61
N GLN A 144 -1.61 -47.28 18.84
CA GLN A 144 -2.87 -47.64 19.49
C GLN A 144 -3.76 -46.40 19.65
N ALA A 145 -4.96 -46.46 19.08
CA ALA A 145 -5.92 -45.37 19.20
C ALA A 145 -6.14 -45.03 20.67
N LYS A 146 -5.88 -43.76 21.04
CA LYS A 146 -6.06 -43.28 22.42
C LYS A 146 -7.48 -42.90 22.74
N CYS A 147 -8.34 -42.78 21.73
CA CYS A 147 -9.76 -42.42 21.89
C CYS A 147 -10.65 -43.52 21.34
N GLN A 148 -11.82 -43.71 21.99
CA GLN A 148 -12.88 -44.65 21.56
C GLN A 148 -14.01 -43.87 20.93
N THR A 149 -14.73 -44.51 20.00
CA THR A 149 -15.91 -43.90 19.36
C THR A 149 -16.94 -43.53 20.43
N GLY A 150 -17.41 -42.28 20.43
CA GLY A 150 -18.33 -41.71 21.39
C GLY A 150 -17.66 -40.88 22.50
N GLU A 151 -16.33 -40.95 22.65
CA GLU A 151 -15.65 -40.13 23.65
C GLU A 151 -15.60 -38.65 23.26
N ILE A 152 -15.86 -37.79 24.24
CA ILE A 152 -15.76 -36.33 24.11
C ILE A 152 -14.63 -35.81 24.97
N TRP A 153 -13.68 -35.13 24.35
CA TRP A 153 -12.54 -34.47 25.01
C TRP A 153 -12.82 -32.97 25.14
N VAL A 154 -12.55 -32.41 26.32
CA VAL A 154 -12.70 -30.98 26.59
C VAL A 154 -11.33 -30.32 26.60
N LEU A 155 -11.13 -29.38 25.70
CA LEU A 155 -9.89 -28.65 25.50
C LEU A 155 -10.12 -27.15 25.78
N GLY A 156 -10.12 -26.77 27.03
CA GLY A 156 -10.51 -25.43 27.46
C GLY A 156 -11.99 -25.16 27.15
N ASN A 157 -12.26 -24.20 26.24
CA ASN A 157 -13.63 -23.87 25.79
C ASN A 157 -14.09 -24.68 24.55
N HIS A 158 -13.26 -25.60 24.07
CA HIS A 158 -13.54 -26.40 22.89
C HIS A 158 -13.84 -27.85 23.25
N ARG A 159 -14.64 -28.52 22.42
CA ARG A 159 -14.93 -29.96 22.54
C ARG A 159 -14.49 -30.65 21.25
N LEU A 160 -13.90 -31.80 21.38
CA LEU A 160 -13.53 -32.72 20.33
C LEU A 160 -14.17 -34.08 20.60
N MET A 161 -14.84 -34.65 19.60
CA MET A 161 -15.48 -35.96 19.72
C MET A 161 -14.88 -36.93 18.71
N CYS A 162 -14.64 -38.15 19.13
CA CYS A 162 -14.38 -39.26 18.25
C CYS A 162 -15.71 -39.88 17.83
N GLY A 163 -16.25 -39.47 16.66
CA GLY A 163 -17.57 -39.89 16.21
C GLY A 163 -17.80 -39.62 14.75
N ASP A 164 -19.02 -39.88 14.26
CA ASP A 164 -19.39 -39.63 12.86
C ASP A 164 -20.21 -38.33 12.77
N THR A 165 -19.71 -37.37 11.97
CA THR A 165 -20.38 -36.09 11.74
C THR A 165 -21.70 -36.22 10.99
N ALA A 166 -21.94 -37.36 10.31
CA ALA A 166 -23.23 -37.69 9.66
C ALA A 166 -24.26 -38.27 10.64
N ASN A 167 -23.83 -38.66 11.87
CA ASN A 167 -24.74 -39.18 12.89
C ASN A 167 -25.31 -38.02 13.74
N PRO A 168 -26.65 -37.77 13.70
CA PRO A 168 -27.26 -36.70 14.48
C PRO A 168 -27.06 -36.81 15.98
N ASP A 169 -26.98 -38.02 16.54
CA ASP A 169 -26.81 -38.28 17.97
C ASP A 169 -25.39 -37.86 18.42
N ASP A 170 -24.37 -38.13 17.63
CA ASP A 170 -22.98 -37.70 17.91
C ASP A 170 -22.88 -36.17 17.84
N MET A 171 -23.50 -35.54 16.86
CA MET A 171 -23.52 -34.08 16.77
C MET A 171 -24.27 -33.45 17.94
N PHE A 172 -25.38 -34.04 18.39
CA PHE A 172 -26.13 -33.57 19.55
C PHE A 172 -25.30 -33.66 20.83
N ALA A 173 -24.60 -34.78 21.02
CA ALA A 173 -23.71 -35.01 22.19
C ALA A 173 -22.53 -34.01 22.18
N LEU A 174 -21.89 -33.77 21.02
CA LEU A 174 -20.79 -32.81 20.88
C LEU A 174 -21.22 -31.38 21.22
N MET A 175 -22.43 -30.98 20.77
CA MET A 175 -22.99 -29.64 21.02
C MET A 175 -23.40 -29.41 22.48
N GLY A 176 -23.36 -30.45 23.33
CA GLY A 176 -23.62 -30.34 24.75
C GLY A 176 -25.05 -30.73 25.15
N GLY A 177 -25.72 -31.51 24.34
CA GLY A 177 -27.07 -32.07 24.42
C GLY A 177 -27.81 -31.66 25.68
N GLY A 178 -28.69 -30.66 25.54
CA GLY A 178 -29.30 -29.78 26.49
C GLY A 178 -29.87 -30.32 27.74
#